data_e65ed516f8da50e63e1b9f1e535f2b26
#
_entry.id   e65ed516f8da50e63e1b9f1e535f2b26
#
_cell.length_a   1.000
_cell.length_b   1.000
_cell.length_c   1.000
_cell.angle_alpha   90.00
_cell.angle_beta   90.00
_cell.angle_gamma   90.00
#
_symmetry.space_group_name_H-M   'P 1'
#
loop_
_entity.id
_entity.type
_entity.pdbx_description
1 polymer ?
#
loop_
_entity_poly.entity_id
_entity_poly.type
_entity_poly.pdbx_seq_one_letter_code
_entity_poly.pdbx_strand_id
1 'polypeptide(L)'
;MLPALIIFCATYLFLAGAEVPFLKLDRPGGAVAGAAAMVVFRVLTPEQVYRDAISWDTIVLLLGMMVLSSVMARAGIFRWVGWVALRRAHSPTSLLAAVVVVAGALSALLVNDTICVMCTPIVVAMVEAANLPPLPFLLAVAFASNAGSVATLTGNPQNMLIGTLSKIPYAHFTAALALPAILSLACVHLVLRLAFREQLRERRRLDVDVPAPELHRGNAIACAGALVFVVAGFVLGYDLAWTALVGSALLLVVTRGPPREIFAQVDGVLLLFFAGLFVVTHGVAQAGIAERIFRGIEPVLGSDALQQTIRFGGFTVAACQLVSNVPFVLLAGQWVPHFADPHLGWLGLALFSTLAGNLTPVASVANLIVLELGGRHGKVPFFQFVKVGAAATFLPLVVGCACLLVERRLGLLPGP
;
A
#
# COMPACT_ATOMS: atom_id res chain seq x y z
N MET A 1 3.73 31.61 4.44
CA MET A 1 2.59 30.84 4.92
C MET A 1 1.41 30.81 3.93
N LEU A 2 0.85 31.95 3.51
CA LEU A 2 -0.30 31.95 2.59
C LEU A 2 -0.04 31.26 1.25
N PRO A 3 1.11 31.49 0.54
CA PRO A 3 1.39 30.76 -0.70
C PRO A 3 1.48 29.25 -0.50
N ALA A 4 2.13 28.78 0.56
CA ALA A 4 2.23 27.36 0.87
C ALA A 4 0.85 26.71 1.07
N LEU A 5 -0.06 27.40 1.78
CA LEU A 5 -1.43 26.90 2.02
C LEU A 5 -2.22 26.82 0.70
N ILE A 6 -2.14 27.84 -0.15
CA ILE A 6 -2.85 27.87 -1.43
C ILE A 6 -2.35 26.75 -2.34
N ILE A 7 -1.01 26.59 -2.47
CA ILE A 7 -0.41 25.53 -3.28
C ILE A 7 -0.80 24.16 -2.75
N PHE A 8 -0.75 23.97 -1.43
CA PHE A 8 -1.19 22.74 -0.77
C PHE A 8 -2.65 22.42 -1.11
N CYS A 9 -3.57 23.34 -0.85
CA CYS A 9 -5.00 23.15 -1.13
C CYS A 9 -5.24 22.84 -2.61
N ALA A 10 -4.61 23.59 -3.51
CA ALA A 10 -4.72 23.36 -4.96
C ALA A 10 -4.19 21.97 -5.35
N THR A 11 -3.00 21.59 -4.87
CA THR A 11 -2.44 20.26 -5.13
C THR A 11 -3.37 19.17 -4.62
N TYR A 12 -3.87 19.28 -3.39
CA TYR A 12 -4.73 18.27 -2.79
C TYR A 12 -6.13 18.19 -3.43
N LEU A 13 -6.62 19.26 -4.05
CA LEU A 13 -7.82 19.19 -4.89
C LEU A 13 -7.59 18.28 -6.11
N PHE A 14 -6.43 18.37 -6.79
CA PHE A 14 -6.09 17.45 -7.87
C PHE A 14 -5.94 16.01 -7.36
N LEU A 15 -5.32 15.82 -6.19
CA LEU A 15 -5.18 14.49 -5.57
C LEU A 15 -6.52 13.85 -5.22
N ALA A 16 -7.50 14.67 -4.80
CA ALA A 16 -8.87 14.22 -4.53
C ALA A 16 -9.67 13.89 -5.81
N GLY A 17 -9.08 14.09 -7.00
CA GLY A 17 -9.71 13.78 -8.27
C GLY A 17 -10.59 14.91 -8.80
N ALA A 18 -10.38 16.15 -8.37
CA ALA A 18 -11.06 17.29 -8.95
C ALA A 18 -10.61 17.49 -10.40
N GLU A 19 -11.52 17.27 -11.36
CA GLU A 19 -11.28 17.60 -12.75
C GLU A 19 -11.43 19.10 -12.93
N VAL A 20 -10.33 19.79 -13.23
CA VAL A 20 -10.38 21.19 -13.65
C VAL A 20 -10.57 21.22 -15.16
N PRO A 21 -11.69 21.76 -15.68
CA PRO A 21 -12.10 21.61 -17.09
C PRO A 21 -11.06 22.05 -18.13
N PHE A 22 -10.12 22.91 -17.75
CA PHE A 22 -9.08 23.42 -18.65
C PHE A 22 -7.68 22.81 -18.40
N LEU A 23 -7.48 22.10 -17.29
CA LEU A 23 -6.21 21.50 -16.93
C LEU A 23 -6.39 19.97 -16.95
N LYS A 24 -5.89 19.33 -18.00
CA LYS A 24 -5.81 17.86 -18.08
C LYS A 24 -4.67 17.34 -17.19
N LEU A 25 -4.72 17.68 -15.90
CA LEU A 25 -3.75 17.21 -14.91
C LEU A 25 -4.36 16.05 -14.14
N ASP A 26 -3.65 14.94 -14.15
CA ASP A 26 -3.87 13.81 -13.25
C ASP A 26 -3.19 14.05 -11.88
N ARG A 27 -3.31 13.07 -10.98
CA ARG A 27 -2.72 13.13 -9.63
C ARG A 27 -1.19 13.35 -9.66
N PRO A 28 -0.39 12.60 -10.45
CA PRO A 28 1.05 12.83 -10.59
C PRO A 28 1.37 14.23 -11.14
N GLY A 29 0.67 14.66 -12.19
CA GLY A 29 0.83 15.99 -12.76
C GLY A 29 0.54 17.09 -11.75
N GLY A 30 -0.51 16.94 -10.94
CA GLY A 30 -0.86 17.87 -9.85
C GLY A 30 0.23 17.96 -8.78
N ALA A 31 0.81 16.83 -8.38
CA ALA A 31 1.89 16.80 -7.40
C ALA A 31 3.17 17.49 -7.92
N VAL A 32 3.56 17.21 -9.16
CA VAL A 32 4.73 17.86 -9.81
C VAL A 32 4.51 19.35 -9.99
N ALA A 33 3.31 19.77 -10.43
CA ALA A 33 2.97 21.19 -10.57
C ALA A 33 2.99 21.91 -9.21
N GLY A 34 2.46 21.27 -8.15
CA GLY A 34 2.52 21.78 -6.79
C GLY A 34 3.96 21.93 -6.28
N ALA A 35 4.81 20.94 -6.53
CA ALA A 35 6.23 21.01 -6.20
C ALA A 35 6.94 22.16 -6.90
N ALA A 36 6.72 22.33 -8.20
CA ALA A 36 7.27 23.45 -8.96
C ALA A 36 6.77 24.79 -8.42
N ALA A 37 5.47 24.89 -8.07
CA ALA A 37 4.90 26.09 -7.48
C ALA A 37 5.55 26.44 -6.13
N MET A 38 5.87 25.46 -5.27
CA MET A 38 6.58 25.70 -4.00
C MET A 38 7.92 26.44 -4.22
N VAL A 39 8.62 26.10 -5.30
CA VAL A 39 9.89 26.76 -5.65
C VAL A 39 9.66 28.14 -6.29
N VAL A 40 8.75 28.23 -7.28
CA VAL A 40 8.46 29.48 -8.01
C VAL A 40 7.95 30.57 -7.06
N PHE A 41 7.07 30.21 -6.12
CA PHE A 41 6.56 31.15 -5.11
C PHE A 41 7.47 31.28 -3.88
N ARG A 42 8.71 30.79 -3.96
CA ARG A 42 9.75 30.92 -2.95
C ARG A 42 9.35 30.41 -1.55
N VAL A 43 8.50 29.39 -1.50
CA VAL A 43 8.21 28.67 -0.25
C VAL A 43 9.41 27.81 0.12
N LEU A 44 10.03 27.17 -0.88
CA LEU A 44 11.24 26.39 -0.76
C LEU A 44 12.30 26.88 -1.74
N THR A 45 13.58 26.75 -1.37
CA THR A 45 14.68 26.91 -2.31
C THR A 45 14.94 25.60 -3.07
N PRO A 46 15.54 25.64 -4.28
CA PRO A 46 15.95 24.43 -4.97
C PRO A 46 16.87 23.53 -4.12
N GLU A 47 17.75 24.13 -3.33
CA GLU A 47 18.65 23.38 -2.45
C GLU A 47 17.88 22.60 -1.38
N GLN A 48 16.89 23.22 -0.74
CA GLN A 48 16.01 22.56 0.24
C GLN A 48 15.22 21.43 -0.40
N VAL A 49 14.77 21.58 -1.66
CA VAL A 49 14.08 20.51 -2.38
C VAL A 49 14.96 19.28 -2.53
N TYR A 50 16.22 19.46 -2.96
CA TYR A 50 17.12 18.34 -3.20
C TYR A 50 17.68 17.69 -1.94
N ARG A 51 17.94 18.47 -0.89
CA ARG A 51 18.60 17.98 0.33
C ARG A 51 17.63 17.55 1.40
N ASP A 52 16.53 18.30 1.59
CA ASP A 52 15.70 18.17 2.78
C ASP A 52 14.29 17.65 2.48
N ALA A 53 13.71 18.03 1.31
CA ALA A 53 12.32 17.70 1.03
C ALA A 53 12.13 16.28 0.50
N ILE A 54 12.94 15.85 -0.48
CA ILE A 54 12.78 14.55 -1.12
C ILE A 54 13.39 13.45 -0.27
N SER A 55 12.57 12.49 0.17
CA SER A 55 13.03 11.27 0.82
C SER A 55 13.64 10.32 -0.21
N TRP A 56 14.94 10.46 -0.47
CA TRP A 56 15.66 9.61 -1.43
C TRP A 56 15.66 8.14 -1.00
N ASP A 57 15.74 7.86 0.30
CA ASP A 57 15.65 6.49 0.83
C ASP A 57 14.35 5.82 0.42
N THR A 58 13.22 6.52 0.51
CA THR A 58 11.91 5.98 0.09
C THR A 58 11.86 5.78 -1.43
N ILE A 59 12.37 6.71 -2.22
CA ILE A 59 12.39 6.60 -3.70
C ILE A 59 13.26 5.41 -4.14
N VAL A 60 14.46 5.27 -3.56
CA VAL A 60 15.39 4.18 -3.88
C VAL A 60 14.84 2.83 -3.44
N LEU A 61 14.20 2.77 -2.26
CA LEU A 61 13.54 1.55 -1.77
C LEU A 61 12.42 1.11 -2.71
N LEU A 62 11.53 2.05 -3.09
CA LEU A 62 10.45 1.78 -4.05
C LEU A 62 11.01 1.27 -5.38
N LEU A 63 12.01 1.95 -5.92
CA LEU A 63 12.66 1.54 -7.18
C LEU A 63 13.22 0.12 -7.08
N GLY A 64 13.99 -0.19 -6.03
CA GLY A 64 14.56 -1.52 -5.83
C GLY A 64 13.49 -2.61 -5.73
N MET A 65 12.44 -2.37 -4.96
CA MET A 65 11.33 -3.32 -4.80
C MET A 65 10.52 -3.50 -6.08
N MET A 66 10.31 -2.43 -6.88
CA MET A 66 9.63 -2.50 -8.17
C MET A 66 10.47 -3.29 -9.20
N VAL A 67 11.78 -3.07 -9.26
CA VAL A 67 12.68 -3.84 -10.13
C VAL A 67 12.66 -5.32 -9.76
N LEU A 68 12.75 -5.64 -8.45
CA LEU A 68 12.66 -7.00 -7.95
C LEU A 68 11.36 -7.67 -8.41
N SER A 69 10.22 -7.00 -8.21
CA SER A 69 8.90 -7.49 -8.61
C SER A 69 8.77 -7.67 -10.12
N SER A 70 9.34 -6.78 -10.93
CA SER A 70 9.32 -6.87 -12.40
C SER A 70 10.09 -8.10 -12.90
N VAL A 71 11.24 -8.39 -12.32
CA VAL A 71 12.01 -9.62 -12.67
C VAL A 71 11.23 -10.87 -12.25
N MET A 72 10.60 -10.88 -11.08
CA MET A 72 9.74 -11.98 -10.62
C MET A 72 8.54 -12.21 -11.56
N ALA A 73 7.93 -11.13 -12.07
CA ALA A 73 6.85 -11.23 -13.05
C ALA A 73 7.30 -11.88 -14.36
N ARG A 74 8.47 -11.48 -14.87
CA ARG A 74 9.09 -12.05 -16.08
C ARG A 74 9.49 -13.52 -15.89
N ALA A 75 9.94 -13.89 -14.71
CA ALA A 75 10.24 -15.29 -14.37
C ALA A 75 8.99 -16.19 -14.37
N GLY A 76 7.78 -15.59 -14.43
CA GLY A 76 6.50 -16.30 -14.44
C GLY A 76 5.99 -16.67 -13.05
N ILE A 77 6.62 -16.16 -11.98
CA ILE A 77 6.30 -16.53 -10.58
C ILE A 77 4.84 -16.22 -10.24
N PHE A 78 4.35 -15.02 -10.55
CA PHE A 78 2.97 -14.64 -10.22
C PHE A 78 1.94 -15.50 -10.97
N ARG A 79 2.18 -15.79 -12.25
CA ARG A 79 1.32 -16.67 -13.05
C ARG A 79 1.31 -18.10 -12.49
N TRP A 80 2.48 -18.59 -12.10
CA TRP A 80 2.61 -19.93 -11.53
C TRP A 80 1.91 -20.02 -10.16
N VAL A 81 2.07 -19.04 -9.28
CA VAL A 81 1.38 -18.97 -7.98
C VAL A 81 -0.14 -18.92 -8.18
N GLY A 82 -0.63 -18.09 -9.12
CA GLY A 82 -2.04 -18.02 -9.46
C GLY A 82 -2.58 -19.38 -9.97
N TRP A 83 -1.84 -20.03 -10.88
CA TRP A 83 -2.19 -21.36 -11.39
C TRP A 83 -2.26 -22.42 -10.27
N VAL A 84 -1.29 -22.42 -9.35
CA VAL A 84 -1.31 -23.31 -8.17
C VAL A 84 -2.53 -23.04 -7.30
N ALA A 85 -2.87 -21.77 -7.07
CA ALA A 85 -4.04 -21.37 -6.30
C ALA A 85 -5.34 -21.89 -6.96
N LEU A 86 -5.50 -21.72 -8.27
CA LEU A 86 -6.64 -22.20 -9.02
C LEU A 86 -6.75 -23.73 -8.96
N ARG A 87 -5.64 -24.43 -9.22
CA ARG A 87 -5.61 -25.90 -9.27
C ARG A 87 -5.90 -26.55 -7.91
N ARG A 88 -5.53 -25.88 -6.81
CA ARG A 88 -5.80 -26.35 -5.44
C ARG A 88 -7.19 -25.96 -4.92
N ALA A 89 -7.84 -25.03 -5.59
CA ALA A 89 -9.17 -24.60 -5.19
C ALA A 89 -10.23 -25.61 -5.66
N HIS A 90 -11.00 -26.13 -4.71
CA HIS A 90 -12.06 -27.10 -5.00
C HIS A 90 -13.46 -26.44 -5.06
N SER A 91 -13.56 -25.16 -4.73
CA SER A 91 -14.81 -24.39 -4.71
C SER A 91 -14.53 -22.91 -4.94
N PRO A 92 -15.54 -22.10 -5.34
CA PRO A 92 -15.40 -20.65 -5.47
C PRO A 92 -14.91 -19.98 -4.16
N THR A 93 -15.39 -20.46 -3.02
CA THR A 93 -14.98 -19.95 -1.70
C THR A 93 -13.51 -20.28 -1.38
N SER A 94 -13.03 -21.47 -1.73
CA SER A 94 -11.61 -21.81 -1.53
C SER A 94 -10.70 -21.06 -2.49
N LEU A 95 -11.16 -20.74 -3.71
CA LEU A 95 -10.43 -19.87 -4.62
C LEU A 95 -10.35 -18.44 -4.08
N LEU A 96 -11.46 -17.92 -3.54
CA LEU A 96 -11.47 -16.61 -2.88
C LEU A 96 -10.45 -16.55 -1.72
N ALA A 97 -10.43 -17.60 -0.88
CA ALA A 97 -9.45 -17.69 0.22
C ALA A 97 -8.02 -17.72 -0.32
N ALA A 98 -7.76 -18.49 -1.38
CA ALA A 98 -6.44 -18.54 -2.01
C ALA A 98 -6.01 -17.19 -2.59
N VAL A 99 -6.90 -16.45 -3.26
CA VAL A 99 -6.63 -15.10 -3.77
C VAL A 99 -6.31 -14.13 -2.62
N VAL A 100 -7.10 -14.15 -1.54
CA VAL A 100 -6.85 -13.29 -0.36
C VAL A 100 -5.49 -13.60 0.26
N VAL A 101 -5.17 -14.88 0.47
CA VAL A 101 -3.90 -15.28 1.08
C VAL A 101 -2.72 -14.94 0.18
N VAL A 102 -2.81 -15.22 -1.13
CA VAL A 102 -1.73 -14.96 -2.09
C VAL A 102 -1.50 -13.46 -2.25
N ALA A 103 -2.56 -12.68 -2.52
CA ALA A 103 -2.42 -11.23 -2.68
C ALA A 103 -1.90 -10.59 -1.39
N GLY A 104 -2.40 -10.99 -0.22
CA GLY A 104 -1.95 -10.47 1.07
C GLY A 104 -0.49 -10.84 1.38
N ALA A 105 -0.10 -12.10 1.22
CA ALA A 105 1.26 -12.55 1.50
C ALA A 105 2.29 -11.92 0.55
N LEU A 106 1.97 -11.82 -0.74
CA LEU A 106 2.84 -11.16 -1.71
C LEU A 106 2.95 -9.67 -1.42
N SER A 107 1.87 -9.01 -1.00
CA SER A 107 1.89 -7.58 -0.63
C SER A 107 2.61 -7.31 0.69
N ALA A 108 2.72 -8.28 1.57
CA ALA A 108 3.57 -8.17 2.75
C ALA A 108 5.07 -8.22 2.42
N LEU A 109 5.45 -8.94 1.36
CA LEU A 109 6.85 -9.12 0.94
C LEU A 109 7.30 -8.11 -0.13
N LEU A 110 6.35 -7.63 -0.93
CA LEU A 110 6.56 -6.74 -2.07
C LEU A 110 5.63 -5.52 -1.95
N VAL A 111 5.74 -4.58 -2.89
CA VAL A 111 4.87 -3.39 -2.87
C VAL A 111 3.45 -3.75 -3.32
N ASN A 112 2.44 -3.42 -2.52
CA ASN A 112 1.03 -3.76 -2.78
C ASN A 112 0.53 -3.29 -4.15
N ASP A 113 0.90 -2.09 -4.60
CA ASP A 113 0.50 -1.55 -5.90
C ASP A 113 1.04 -2.42 -7.04
N THR A 114 2.29 -2.86 -6.95
CA THR A 114 2.88 -3.79 -7.92
C THR A 114 2.18 -5.14 -7.91
N ILE A 115 1.78 -5.63 -6.73
CA ILE A 115 1.01 -6.89 -6.64
C ILE A 115 -0.37 -6.72 -7.28
N CYS A 116 -1.03 -5.59 -7.11
CA CYS A 116 -2.29 -5.30 -7.80
C CYS A 116 -2.13 -5.29 -9.33
N VAL A 117 -1.07 -4.67 -9.85
CA VAL A 117 -0.76 -4.68 -11.29
C VAL A 117 -0.56 -6.12 -11.80
N MET A 118 0.22 -6.92 -11.09
CA MET A 118 0.59 -8.26 -11.54
C MET A 118 -0.53 -9.30 -11.34
N CYS A 119 -1.24 -9.25 -10.21
CA CYS A 119 -2.24 -10.28 -9.87
C CYS A 119 -3.59 -10.03 -10.53
N THR A 120 -4.00 -8.80 -10.78
CA THR A 120 -5.34 -8.51 -11.33
C THR A 120 -5.62 -9.20 -12.65
N PRO A 121 -4.78 -9.07 -13.70
CA PRO A 121 -5.04 -9.76 -14.97
C PRO A 121 -5.01 -11.29 -14.83
N ILE A 122 -4.18 -11.82 -13.94
CA ILE A 122 -4.11 -13.26 -13.67
C ILE A 122 -5.42 -13.74 -13.03
N VAL A 123 -5.91 -13.01 -12.01
CA VAL A 123 -7.17 -13.35 -11.33
C VAL A 123 -8.35 -13.23 -12.28
N VAL A 124 -8.40 -12.19 -13.13
CA VAL A 124 -9.46 -12.08 -14.16
C VAL A 124 -9.46 -13.30 -15.08
N ALA A 125 -8.30 -13.67 -15.63
CA ALA A 125 -8.18 -14.83 -16.51
C ALA A 125 -8.60 -16.14 -15.80
N MET A 126 -8.23 -16.31 -14.53
CA MET A 126 -8.59 -17.48 -13.72
C MET A 126 -10.09 -17.59 -13.50
N VAL A 127 -10.75 -16.50 -13.12
CA VAL A 127 -12.19 -16.51 -12.83
C VAL A 127 -13.03 -16.62 -14.09
N GLU A 128 -12.57 -16.05 -15.22
CA GLU A 128 -13.20 -16.25 -16.53
C GLU A 128 -13.09 -17.71 -16.98
N ALA A 129 -11.92 -18.33 -16.87
CA ALA A 129 -11.72 -19.74 -17.18
C ALA A 129 -12.59 -20.66 -16.30
N ALA A 130 -12.82 -20.27 -15.04
CA ALA A 130 -13.68 -20.99 -14.10
C ALA A 130 -15.19 -20.66 -14.25
N ASN A 131 -15.58 -19.76 -15.16
CA ASN A 131 -16.94 -19.21 -15.29
C ASN A 131 -17.49 -18.66 -13.97
N LEU A 132 -16.67 -17.94 -13.20
CA LEU A 132 -17.05 -17.32 -11.93
C LEU A 132 -17.27 -15.82 -12.10
N PRO A 133 -18.11 -15.18 -11.24
CA PRO A 133 -18.27 -13.74 -11.23
C PRO A 133 -16.97 -13.05 -10.79
N PRO A 134 -16.37 -12.14 -11.58
CA PRO A 134 -15.07 -11.57 -11.30
C PRO A 134 -15.02 -10.61 -10.11
N LEU A 135 -16.12 -9.90 -9.81
CA LEU A 135 -16.16 -8.83 -8.81
C LEU A 135 -15.66 -9.24 -7.42
N PRO A 136 -16.10 -10.38 -6.83
CA PRO A 136 -15.61 -10.80 -5.51
C PRO A 136 -14.09 -10.98 -5.47
N PHE A 137 -13.50 -11.47 -6.55
CA PHE A 137 -12.07 -11.77 -6.66
C PHE A 137 -11.24 -10.50 -6.94
N LEU A 138 -11.76 -9.56 -7.73
CA LEU A 138 -11.15 -8.25 -7.91
C LEU A 138 -11.08 -7.49 -6.59
N LEU A 139 -12.19 -7.44 -5.83
CA LEU A 139 -12.20 -6.84 -4.51
C LEU A 139 -11.29 -7.59 -3.53
N ALA A 140 -11.13 -8.91 -3.69
CA ALA A 140 -10.18 -9.70 -2.90
C ALA A 140 -8.74 -9.27 -3.17
N VAL A 141 -8.34 -9.06 -4.43
CA VAL A 141 -7.00 -8.54 -4.76
C VAL A 141 -6.79 -7.17 -4.12
N ALA A 142 -7.72 -6.22 -4.32
CA ALA A 142 -7.63 -4.86 -3.80
C ALA A 142 -7.53 -4.82 -2.27
N PHE A 143 -8.49 -5.44 -1.58
CA PHE A 143 -8.58 -5.35 -0.13
C PHE A 143 -7.53 -6.19 0.60
N ALA A 144 -7.19 -7.37 0.06
CA ALA A 144 -6.16 -8.22 0.66
C ALA A 144 -4.76 -7.69 0.42
N SER A 145 -4.48 -7.02 -0.72
CA SER A 145 -3.19 -6.36 -0.93
C SER A 145 -2.97 -5.25 0.10
N ASN A 146 -3.97 -4.42 0.37
CA ASN A 146 -3.90 -3.42 1.43
C ASN A 146 -3.74 -4.10 2.81
N ALA A 147 -4.60 -5.06 3.16
CA ALA A 147 -4.56 -5.71 4.48
C ALA A 147 -3.23 -6.44 4.75
N GLY A 148 -2.70 -7.15 3.75
CA GLY A 148 -1.43 -7.86 3.86
C GLY A 148 -0.23 -6.93 3.97
N SER A 149 -0.24 -5.82 3.24
CA SER A 149 0.83 -4.83 3.25
C SER A 149 1.02 -4.11 4.58
N VAL A 150 0.04 -4.18 5.49
CA VAL A 150 0.16 -3.69 6.86
C VAL A 150 1.33 -4.34 7.60
N ALA A 151 1.63 -5.61 7.30
CA ALA A 151 2.57 -6.43 8.07
C ALA A 151 4.01 -5.92 8.07
N THR A 152 4.45 -5.21 7.04
CA THR A 152 5.87 -4.86 6.86
C THR A 152 6.08 -3.42 6.42
N LEU A 153 7.28 -2.91 6.64
CA LEU A 153 7.67 -1.58 6.15
C LEU A 153 7.68 -1.51 4.62
N THR A 154 7.97 -2.60 3.93
CA THR A 154 8.06 -2.65 2.46
C THR A 154 6.75 -3.00 1.78
N GLY A 155 5.70 -3.31 2.53
CA GLY A 155 4.41 -3.73 2.00
C GLY A 155 3.69 -2.67 1.18
N ASN A 156 3.89 -1.39 1.50
CA ASN A 156 3.29 -0.27 0.77
C ASN A 156 4.10 1.02 0.96
N PRO A 157 3.91 2.03 0.09
CA PRO A 157 4.69 3.26 0.15
C PRO A 157 4.53 4.06 1.45
N GLN A 158 3.33 4.06 2.07
CA GLN A 158 3.12 4.77 3.33
C GLN A 158 3.87 4.12 4.49
N ASN A 159 3.99 2.80 4.53
CA ASN A 159 4.80 2.11 5.54
C ASN A 159 6.30 2.36 5.34
N MET A 160 6.77 2.44 4.08
CA MET A 160 8.16 2.84 3.78
C MET A 160 8.47 4.22 4.35
N LEU A 161 7.56 5.18 4.17
CA LEU A 161 7.64 6.50 4.78
C LEU A 161 7.66 6.46 6.30
N ILE A 162 6.74 5.69 6.89
CA ILE A 162 6.70 5.50 8.34
C ILE A 162 8.04 4.94 8.83
N GLY A 163 8.63 3.96 8.14
CA GLY A 163 9.94 3.42 8.46
C GLY A 163 11.05 4.48 8.46
N THR A 164 11.06 5.35 7.45
CA THR A 164 12.02 6.45 7.34
C THR A 164 11.84 7.50 8.45
N LEU A 165 10.58 7.82 8.80
CA LEU A 165 10.26 8.85 9.80
C LEU A 165 10.37 8.34 11.24
N SER A 166 9.90 7.13 11.52
CA SER A 166 9.84 6.56 12.87
C SER A 166 11.16 5.95 13.33
N LYS A 167 12.02 5.56 12.37
CA LYS A 167 13.24 4.77 12.61
C LYS A 167 13.00 3.44 13.31
N ILE A 168 11.76 2.93 13.33
CA ILE A 168 11.43 1.62 13.88
C ILE A 168 12.14 0.54 13.04
N PRO A 169 12.90 -0.38 13.66
CA PRO A 169 13.56 -1.45 12.92
C PRO A 169 12.55 -2.33 12.18
N TYR A 170 12.91 -2.79 10.97
CA TYR A 170 12.03 -3.63 10.14
C TYR A 170 11.47 -4.84 10.89
N ALA A 171 12.33 -5.54 11.65
CA ALA A 171 11.94 -6.72 12.44
C ALA A 171 10.91 -6.37 13.52
N HIS A 172 11.09 -5.24 14.22
CA HIS A 172 10.18 -4.77 15.28
C HIS A 172 8.82 -4.37 14.70
N PHE A 173 8.83 -3.60 13.62
CA PHE A 173 7.61 -3.22 12.90
C PHE A 173 6.83 -4.45 12.44
N THR A 174 7.54 -5.41 11.80
CA THR A 174 6.91 -6.64 11.31
C THR A 174 6.38 -7.50 12.44
N ALA A 175 7.12 -7.65 13.54
CA ALA A 175 6.66 -8.42 14.71
C ALA A 175 5.37 -7.83 15.31
N ALA A 176 5.27 -6.49 15.40
CA ALA A 176 4.10 -5.81 15.92
C ALA A 176 2.87 -5.86 15.01
N LEU A 177 3.08 -5.84 13.68
CA LEU A 177 1.97 -5.72 12.72
C LEU A 177 1.63 -7.01 11.97
N ALA A 178 2.43 -8.09 12.10
CA ALA A 178 2.14 -9.36 11.43
C ALA A 178 0.81 -9.98 11.88
N LEU A 179 0.56 -10.05 13.18
CA LEU A 179 -0.70 -10.62 13.71
C LEU A 179 -1.90 -9.73 13.36
N PRO A 180 -1.89 -8.39 13.55
CA PRO A 180 -2.93 -7.50 13.02
C PRO A 180 -3.21 -7.68 11.53
N ALA A 181 -2.18 -7.86 10.69
CA ALA A 181 -2.34 -8.07 9.26
C ALA A 181 -2.99 -9.42 8.93
N ILE A 182 -2.56 -10.51 9.58
CA ILE A 182 -3.16 -11.85 9.41
C ILE A 182 -4.64 -11.83 9.79
N LEU A 183 -4.98 -11.22 10.92
CA LEU A 183 -6.36 -11.08 11.37
C LEU A 183 -7.17 -10.20 10.40
N SER A 184 -6.56 -9.14 9.85
CA SER A 184 -7.19 -8.29 8.84
C SER A 184 -7.49 -9.05 7.55
N LEU A 185 -6.58 -9.91 7.09
CA LEU A 185 -6.82 -10.80 5.94
C LEU A 185 -7.98 -11.78 6.20
N ALA A 186 -8.06 -12.35 7.40
CA ALA A 186 -9.17 -13.22 7.79
C ALA A 186 -10.51 -12.45 7.79
N CYS A 187 -10.52 -11.21 8.30
CA CYS A 187 -11.68 -10.32 8.26
C CYS A 187 -12.10 -10.00 6.82
N VAL A 188 -11.14 -9.64 5.95
CA VAL A 188 -11.39 -9.38 4.52
C VAL A 188 -12.01 -10.59 3.84
N HIS A 189 -11.44 -11.79 4.06
CA HIS A 189 -12.01 -13.02 3.52
C HIS A 189 -13.44 -13.26 4.01
N LEU A 190 -13.69 -13.09 5.31
CA LEU A 190 -15.02 -13.25 5.91
C LEU A 190 -16.04 -12.28 5.31
N VAL A 191 -15.67 -10.99 5.21
CA VAL A 191 -16.53 -9.94 4.64
C VAL A 191 -16.90 -10.28 3.19
N LEU A 192 -15.91 -10.61 2.36
CA LEU A 192 -16.16 -10.94 0.95
C LEU A 192 -17.01 -12.21 0.80
N ARG A 193 -16.72 -13.24 1.61
CA ARG A 193 -17.54 -14.48 1.61
C ARG A 193 -18.98 -14.21 1.99
N LEU A 194 -19.24 -13.33 2.96
CA LEU A 194 -20.59 -13.00 3.40
C LEU A 194 -21.30 -12.07 2.39
N ALA A 195 -20.61 -11.06 1.88
CA ALA A 195 -21.17 -10.10 0.92
C ALA A 195 -21.57 -10.75 -0.40
N PHE A 196 -20.82 -11.76 -0.83
CA PHE A 196 -21.02 -12.45 -2.11
C PHE A 196 -21.45 -13.92 -1.94
N ARG A 197 -22.04 -14.26 -0.80
CA ARG A 197 -22.41 -15.63 -0.45
C ARG A 197 -23.26 -16.34 -1.52
N GLU A 198 -24.14 -15.61 -2.19
CA GLU A 198 -25.02 -16.18 -3.24
C GLU A 198 -24.22 -16.50 -4.50
N GLN A 199 -23.31 -15.61 -4.91
CA GLN A 199 -22.44 -15.78 -6.07
C GLN A 199 -21.37 -16.85 -5.86
N LEU A 200 -20.97 -17.09 -4.59
CA LEU A 200 -19.97 -18.08 -4.21
C LEU A 200 -20.57 -19.43 -3.77
N ARG A 201 -21.91 -19.55 -3.81
CA ARG A 201 -22.65 -20.72 -3.30
C ARG A 201 -22.62 -21.94 -4.23
N GLU A 202 -22.17 -21.78 -5.47
CA GLU A 202 -22.09 -22.90 -6.38
C GLU A 202 -21.19 -24.00 -5.81
N ARG A 203 -21.81 -25.14 -5.47
CA ARG A 203 -21.12 -26.37 -5.00
C ARG A 203 -20.37 -27.09 -6.13
N ARG A 204 -20.22 -26.47 -7.29
CA ARG A 204 -19.52 -27.05 -8.43
C ARG A 204 -18.04 -27.20 -8.06
N ARG A 205 -17.53 -28.42 -8.13
CA ARG A 205 -16.08 -28.61 -8.14
C ARG A 205 -15.51 -27.78 -9.29
N LEU A 206 -14.56 -26.92 -8.95
CA LEU A 206 -13.80 -26.21 -9.97
C LEU A 206 -12.90 -27.25 -10.65
N ASP A 207 -13.38 -27.80 -11.75
CA ASP A 207 -12.60 -28.66 -12.63
C ASP A 207 -12.14 -27.82 -13.81
N VAL A 208 -11.07 -27.06 -13.56
CA VAL A 208 -10.51 -26.15 -14.56
C VAL A 208 -9.18 -26.72 -15.02
N ASP A 209 -9.19 -27.32 -16.17
CA ASP A 209 -7.97 -27.81 -16.82
C ASP A 209 -7.28 -26.66 -17.55
N VAL A 210 -6.48 -25.90 -16.80
CA VAL A 210 -5.62 -24.84 -17.35
C VAL A 210 -4.19 -25.36 -17.38
N PRO A 211 -3.52 -25.31 -18.54
CA PRO A 211 -2.15 -25.74 -18.64
C PRO A 211 -1.23 -24.93 -17.73
N ALA A 212 -0.21 -25.59 -17.18
CA ALA A 212 0.73 -24.92 -16.31
C ALA A 212 1.44 -23.79 -17.09
N PRO A 213 1.51 -22.56 -16.57
CA PRO A 213 2.23 -21.48 -17.21
C PRO A 213 3.73 -21.76 -17.21
N GLU A 214 4.43 -21.20 -18.20
CA GLU A 214 5.87 -21.28 -18.24
C GLU A 214 6.48 -20.62 -17.00
N LEU A 215 7.31 -21.37 -16.30
CA LEU A 215 8.13 -20.91 -15.19
C LEU A 215 9.59 -21.11 -15.54
N HIS A 216 10.31 -20.01 -15.67
CA HIS A 216 11.76 -20.06 -15.86
C HIS A 216 12.44 -20.42 -14.54
N ARG A 217 12.59 -21.73 -14.27
CA ARG A 217 13.04 -22.26 -12.96
C ARG A 217 14.33 -21.62 -12.46
N GLY A 218 15.32 -21.42 -13.34
CA GLY A 218 16.59 -20.77 -12.96
C GLY A 218 16.37 -19.35 -12.45
N ASN A 219 15.59 -18.56 -13.19
CA ASN A 219 15.26 -17.19 -12.79
C ASN A 219 14.37 -17.17 -11.53
N ALA A 220 13.46 -18.13 -11.39
CA ALA A 220 12.61 -18.23 -10.20
C ALA A 220 13.43 -18.52 -8.93
N ILE A 221 14.44 -19.39 -9.01
CA ILE A 221 15.37 -19.67 -7.91
C ILE A 221 16.21 -18.42 -7.60
N ALA A 222 16.71 -17.72 -8.63
CA ALA A 222 17.44 -16.47 -8.44
C ALA A 222 16.57 -15.40 -7.78
N CYS A 223 15.30 -15.27 -8.18
CA CYS A 223 14.33 -14.35 -7.55
C CYS A 223 14.08 -14.71 -6.09
N ALA A 224 13.89 -16.00 -5.77
CA ALA A 224 13.72 -16.46 -4.40
C ALA A 224 14.97 -16.15 -3.55
N GLY A 225 16.16 -16.40 -4.09
CA GLY A 225 17.42 -16.05 -3.42
C GLY A 225 17.57 -14.54 -3.17
N ALA A 226 17.24 -13.71 -4.18
CA ALA A 226 17.28 -12.26 -4.04
C ALA A 226 16.26 -11.75 -3.01
N LEU A 227 15.04 -12.30 -3.00
CA LEU A 227 14.03 -11.95 -2.00
C LEU A 227 14.49 -12.34 -0.58
N VAL A 228 15.05 -13.54 -0.41
CA VAL A 228 15.62 -13.97 0.88
C VAL A 228 16.76 -13.06 1.31
N PHE A 229 17.67 -12.68 0.39
CA PHE A 229 18.75 -11.73 0.66
C PHE A 229 18.21 -10.37 1.14
N VAL A 230 17.24 -9.83 0.43
CA VAL A 230 16.65 -8.52 0.77
C VAL A 230 15.95 -8.57 2.12
N VAL A 231 15.08 -9.56 2.35
CA VAL A 231 14.36 -9.70 3.63
C VAL A 231 15.32 -9.98 4.79
N ALA A 232 16.33 -10.83 4.59
CA ALA A 232 17.35 -11.08 5.61
C ALA A 232 18.13 -9.81 5.95
N GLY A 233 18.50 -9.02 4.94
CA GLY A 233 19.17 -7.73 5.16
C GLY A 233 18.30 -6.75 5.98
N PHE A 234 17.01 -6.67 5.69
CA PHE A 234 16.08 -5.85 6.47
C PHE A 234 15.96 -6.30 7.93
N VAL A 235 15.84 -7.60 8.15
CA VAL A 235 15.73 -8.18 9.51
C VAL A 235 17.03 -7.99 10.29
N LEU A 236 18.18 -8.07 9.63
CA LEU A 236 19.50 -7.84 10.24
C LEU A 236 19.78 -6.34 10.50
N GLY A 237 18.89 -5.43 10.09
CA GLY A 237 19.00 -4.00 10.34
C GLY A 237 19.89 -3.24 9.35
N TYR A 238 20.18 -3.83 8.18
CA TYR A 238 20.81 -3.08 7.09
C TYR A 238 19.86 -2.03 6.52
N ASP A 239 20.42 -1.01 5.90
CA ASP A 239 19.66 0.04 5.24
C ASP A 239 18.69 -0.53 4.20
N LEU A 240 17.40 -0.17 4.30
CA LEU A 240 16.33 -0.75 3.48
C LEU A 240 16.51 -0.39 2.00
N ALA A 241 16.81 0.88 1.70
CA ALA A 241 16.92 1.39 0.34
C ALA A 241 18.07 0.72 -0.41
N TRP A 242 19.25 0.71 0.19
CA TRP A 242 20.43 0.09 -0.41
C TRP A 242 20.34 -1.43 -0.47
N THR A 243 19.78 -2.07 0.52
CA THR A 243 19.59 -3.54 0.50
C THR A 243 18.66 -3.96 -0.64
N ALA A 244 17.54 -3.26 -0.84
CA ALA A 244 16.62 -3.53 -1.94
C ALA A 244 17.26 -3.25 -3.30
N LEU A 245 17.99 -2.13 -3.42
CA LEU A 245 18.67 -1.76 -4.66
C LEU A 245 19.76 -2.77 -5.03
N VAL A 246 20.60 -3.16 -4.07
CA VAL A 246 21.66 -4.17 -4.28
C VAL A 246 21.06 -5.52 -4.65
N GLY A 247 20.01 -5.97 -3.91
CA GLY A 247 19.34 -7.23 -4.22
C GLY A 247 18.74 -7.25 -5.63
N SER A 248 18.10 -6.15 -6.04
CA SER A 248 17.54 -6.02 -7.38
C SER A 248 18.63 -5.94 -8.47
N ALA A 249 19.72 -5.22 -8.23
CA ALA A 249 20.86 -5.12 -9.15
C ALA A 249 21.55 -6.48 -9.35
N LEU A 250 21.80 -7.22 -8.27
CA LEU A 250 22.34 -8.58 -8.34
C LEU A 250 21.42 -9.50 -9.15
N LEU A 251 20.10 -9.37 -8.93
CA LEU A 251 19.11 -10.17 -9.66
C LEU A 251 19.12 -9.85 -11.16
N LEU A 252 19.25 -8.58 -11.55
CA LEU A 252 19.39 -8.18 -12.96
C LEU A 252 20.62 -8.83 -13.63
N VAL A 253 21.76 -8.84 -12.92
CA VAL A 253 23.00 -9.45 -13.40
C VAL A 253 22.84 -10.96 -13.55
N VAL A 254 22.28 -11.64 -12.56
CA VAL A 254 22.15 -13.11 -12.55
C VAL A 254 21.15 -13.59 -13.59
N THR A 255 20.01 -12.90 -13.74
CA THR A 255 18.97 -13.33 -14.69
C THR A 255 19.25 -12.94 -16.14
N ARG A 256 20.23 -12.06 -16.37
CA ARG A 256 20.64 -11.57 -17.71
C ARG A 256 19.46 -11.10 -18.56
N GLY A 257 18.40 -10.63 -17.91
CA GLY A 257 17.22 -10.09 -18.60
C GLY A 257 17.53 -8.77 -19.30
N PRO A 258 16.78 -8.39 -20.36
CA PRO A 258 16.96 -7.10 -21.01
C PRO A 258 16.56 -5.96 -20.07
N PRO A 259 17.51 -5.13 -19.61
CA PRO A 259 17.23 -4.13 -18.57
C PRO A 259 16.13 -3.12 -18.97
N ARG A 260 16.10 -2.75 -20.27
CA ARG A 260 15.09 -1.81 -20.79
C ARG A 260 13.66 -2.30 -20.59
N GLU A 261 13.41 -3.58 -20.80
CA GLU A 261 12.08 -4.17 -20.65
C GLU A 261 11.69 -4.32 -19.17
N ILE A 262 12.67 -4.53 -18.29
CA ILE A 262 12.46 -4.60 -16.85
C ILE A 262 12.13 -3.20 -16.32
N PHE A 263 12.93 -2.19 -16.68
CA PHE A 263 12.68 -0.81 -16.29
C PHE A 263 11.39 -0.22 -16.89
N ALA A 264 10.95 -0.70 -18.06
CA ALA A 264 9.65 -0.29 -18.62
C ALA A 264 8.44 -0.75 -17.77
N GLN A 265 8.62 -1.74 -16.89
CA GLN A 265 7.60 -2.19 -15.95
C GLN A 265 7.67 -1.46 -14.60
N VAL A 266 8.70 -0.65 -14.39
CA VAL A 266 8.81 0.20 -13.20
C VAL A 266 7.95 1.45 -13.40
N ASP A 267 7.06 1.71 -12.46
CA ASP A 267 6.20 2.88 -12.51
C ASP A 267 6.99 4.16 -12.12
N GLY A 268 7.69 4.72 -13.11
CA GLY A 268 8.41 5.98 -12.94
C GLY A 268 7.50 7.18 -12.63
N VAL A 269 6.23 7.12 -13.07
CA VAL A 269 5.24 8.16 -12.80
C VAL A 269 4.89 8.17 -11.32
N LEU A 270 4.77 6.99 -10.70
CA LEU A 270 4.56 6.86 -9.25
C LEU A 270 5.74 7.43 -8.45
N LEU A 271 6.98 7.19 -8.88
CA LEU A 271 8.16 7.77 -8.22
C LEU A 271 8.16 9.31 -8.29
N LEU A 272 7.82 9.88 -9.46
CA LEU A 272 7.67 11.34 -9.63
C LEU A 272 6.53 11.90 -8.78
N PHE A 273 5.42 11.19 -8.69
CA PHE A 273 4.31 11.54 -7.83
C PHE A 273 4.74 11.67 -6.36
N PHE A 274 5.47 10.69 -5.83
CA PHE A 274 5.99 10.75 -4.46
C PHE A 274 6.99 11.87 -4.27
N ALA A 275 7.93 12.06 -5.21
CA ALA A 275 8.87 13.18 -5.15
C ALA A 275 8.14 14.53 -5.08
N GLY A 276 7.12 14.72 -5.91
CA GLY A 276 6.27 15.92 -5.87
C GLY A 276 5.56 16.12 -4.55
N LEU A 277 4.97 15.04 -3.99
CA LEU A 277 4.29 15.08 -2.69
C LEU A 277 5.25 15.42 -1.54
N PHE A 278 6.46 14.87 -1.53
CA PHE A 278 7.47 15.20 -0.55
C PHE A 278 7.77 16.69 -0.52
N VAL A 279 7.96 17.30 -1.69
CA VAL A 279 8.23 18.73 -1.81
C VAL A 279 7.06 19.57 -1.30
N VAL A 280 5.84 19.25 -1.71
CA VAL A 280 4.64 19.99 -1.27
C VAL A 280 4.45 19.87 0.23
N THR A 281 4.59 18.67 0.79
CA THR A 281 4.38 18.42 2.23
C THR A 281 5.49 19.07 3.07
N HIS A 282 6.73 19.03 2.60
CA HIS A 282 7.84 19.71 3.26
C HIS A 282 7.65 21.24 3.28
N GLY A 283 7.17 21.83 2.19
CA GLY A 283 6.83 23.25 2.14
C GLY A 283 5.71 23.63 3.12
N VAL A 284 4.72 22.77 3.31
CA VAL A 284 3.66 22.93 4.32
C VAL A 284 4.21 22.86 5.74
N ALA A 285 5.13 21.92 5.98
CA ALA A 285 5.82 21.77 7.26
C ALA A 285 6.63 23.01 7.61
N GLN A 286 7.50 23.44 6.70
CA GLN A 286 8.36 24.62 6.87
C GLN A 286 7.53 25.90 7.09
N ALA A 287 6.34 25.99 6.49
CA ALA A 287 5.42 27.10 6.70
C ALA A 287 4.68 27.05 8.05
N GLY A 288 4.87 26.01 8.88
CA GLY A 288 4.22 25.83 10.18
C GLY A 288 2.72 25.49 10.08
N ILE A 289 2.24 25.08 8.91
CA ILE A 289 0.82 24.78 8.69
C ILE A 289 0.46 23.43 9.31
N ALA A 290 1.32 22.42 9.17
CA ALA A 290 1.09 21.10 9.75
C ALA A 290 0.93 21.17 11.27
N GLU A 291 1.78 21.96 11.95
CA GLU A 291 1.71 22.19 13.40
C GLU A 291 0.43 22.92 13.82
N ARG A 292 -0.04 23.89 13.03
CA ARG A 292 -1.31 24.58 13.31
C ARG A 292 -2.51 23.66 13.17
N ILE A 293 -2.52 22.80 12.17
CA ILE A 293 -3.54 21.77 12.01
C ILE A 293 -3.52 20.86 13.24
N PHE A 294 -2.33 20.38 13.63
CA PHE A 294 -2.18 19.52 14.80
C PHE A 294 -2.73 20.16 16.08
N ARG A 295 -2.35 21.40 16.40
CA ARG A 295 -2.88 22.12 17.57
C ARG A 295 -4.41 22.25 17.57
N GLY A 296 -5.03 22.30 16.39
CA GLY A 296 -6.49 22.32 16.26
C GLY A 296 -7.15 20.98 16.56
N ILE A 297 -6.49 19.87 16.27
CA ILE A 297 -7.02 18.51 16.44
C ILE A 297 -6.56 17.85 17.76
N GLU A 298 -5.43 18.27 18.33
CA GLU A 298 -4.84 17.72 19.55
C GLU A 298 -5.86 17.62 20.72
N PRO A 299 -6.68 18.66 21.03
CA PRO A 299 -7.69 18.57 22.09
C PRO A 299 -8.73 17.47 21.83
N VAL A 300 -9.01 17.17 20.55
CA VAL A 300 -9.97 16.12 20.17
C VAL A 300 -9.32 14.74 20.31
N LEU A 301 -8.03 14.63 20.05
CA LEU A 301 -7.29 13.36 20.18
C LEU A 301 -7.17 12.91 21.64
N GLY A 302 -7.04 13.86 22.57
CA GLY A 302 -6.87 13.58 24.00
C GLY A 302 -5.41 13.28 24.37
N SER A 303 -5.16 13.17 25.69
CA SER A 303 -3.82 13.02 26.27
C SER A 303 -3.51 11.57 26.69
N ASP A 304 -4.49 10.68 26.77
CA ASP A 304 -4.29 9.27 27.09
C ASP A 304 -3.94 8.46 25.81
N ALA A 305 -2.91 7.64 25.88
CA ALA A 305 -2.41 6.91 24.72
C ALA A 305 -3.47 6.01 24.04
N LEU A 306 -4.36 5.38 24.83
CA LEU A 306 -5.45 4.54 24.31
C LEU A 306 -6.49 5.38 23.56
N GLN A 307 -6.98 6.43 24.20
CA GLN A 307 -7.98 7.33 23.61
C GLN A 307 -7.40 8.02 22.37
N GLN A 308 -6.16 8.48 22.47
CA GLN A 308 -5.46 9.15 21.39
C GLN A 308 -5.32 8.21 20.17
N THR A 309 -4.91 6.96 20.38
CA THR A 309 -4.78 5.97 19.29
C THR A 309 -6.13 5.71 18.61
N ILE A 310 -7.21 5.48 19.37
CA ILE A 310 -8.54 5.20 18.81
C ILE A 310 -9.08 6.41 18.03
N ARG A 311 -8.99 7.61 18.60
CA ARG A 311 -9.50 8.84 17.97
C ARG A 311 -8.68 9.22 16.75
N PHE A 312 -7.36 9.06 16.84
CA PHE A 312 -6.45 9.25 15.70
C PHE A 312 -6.76 8.26 14.59
N GLY A 313 -7.08 7.00 14.90
CA GLY A 313 -7.53 6.00 13.94
C GLY A 313 -8.80 6.47 13.19
N GLY A 314 -9.81 6.93 13.89
CA GLY A 314 -11.03 7.48 13.27
C GLY A 314 -10.75 8.68 12.38
N PHE A 315 -9.89 9.61 12.84
CA PHE A 315 -9.46 10.78 12.07
C PHE A 315 -8.67 10.35 10.81
N THR A 316 -7.75 9.39 10.94
CA THR A 316 -6.97 8.84 9.83
C THR A 316 -7.87 8.25 8.75
N VAL A 317 -8.88 7.46 9.14
CA VAL A 317 -9.84 6.88 8.18
C VAL A 317 -10.56 7.97 7.40
N ALA A 318 -11.08 8.98 8.07
CA ALA A 318 -11.79 10.08 7.42
C ALA A 318 -10.86 10.91 6.51
N ALA A 319 -9.67 11.25 6.98
CA ALA A 319 -8.71 12.06 6.24
C ALA A 319 -8.18 11.34 4.98
N CYS A 320 -7.93 10.03 5.06
CA CYS A 320 -7.49 9.23 3.91
C CYS A 320 -8.53 9.20 2.77
N GLN A 321 -9.83 9.39 3.07
CA GLN A 321 -10.85 9.50 2.01
C GLN A 321 -10.76 10.82 1.23
N LEU A 322 -10.23 11.86 1.86
CA LEU A 322 -10.11 13.19 1.24
C LEU A 322 -8.82 13.34 0.46
N VAL A 323 -7.70 12.87 1.00
CA VAL A 323 -6.36 13.16 0.46
C VAL A 323 -5.58 11.90 0.04
N SER A 324 -6.18 10.72 0.16
CA SER A 324 -5.51 9.41 -0.01
C SER A 324 -4.51 9.11 1.13
N ASN A 325 -4.08 7.84 1.22
CA ASN A 325 -3.32 7.34 2.37
C ASN A 325 -1.90 7.92 2.47
N VAL A 326 -1.13 7.93 1.38
CA VAL A 326 0.28 8.36 1.41
C VAL A 326 0.42 9.86 1.70
N PRO A 327 -0.32 10.78 1.02
CA PRO A 327 -0.29 12.19 1.36
C PRO A 327 -0.69 12.48 2.80
N PHE A 328 -1.66 11.73 3.33
CA PHE A 328 -2.04 11.88 4.73
C PHE A 328 -0.92 11.46 5.69
N VAL A 329 -0.26 10.32 5.42
CA VAL A 329 0.86 9.84 6.26
C VAL A 329 2.03 10.83 6.28
N LEU A 330 2.34 11.47 5.15
CA LEU A 330 3.35 12.53 5.09
C LEU A 330 3.03 13.72 6.02
N LEU A 331 1.76 14.11 6.09
CA LEU A 331 1.33 15.18 6.97
C LEU A 331 1.26 14.73 8.44
N ALA A 332 0.59 13.61 8.69
CA ALA A 332 0.33 13.10 10.04
C ALA A 332 1.60 12.58 10.73
N GLY A 333 2.59 12.13 9.97
CA GLY A 333 3.89 11.72 10.50
C GLY A 333 4.60 12.82 11.30
N GLN A 334 4.31 14.10 11.02
CA GLN A 334 4.84 15.21 11.79
C GLN A 334 4.18 15.37 13.17
N TRP A 335 3.00 14.78 13.37
CA TRP A 335 2.24 14.86 14.61
C TRP A 335 2.56 13.75 15.59
N VAL A 336 2.85 12.55 15.07
CA VAL A 336 3.07 11.33 15.88
C VAL A 336 4.17 11.49 16.93
N PRO A 337 5.31 12.20 16.71
CA PRO A 337 6.32 12.42 17.75
C PRO A 337 5.80 13.15 19.00
N HIS A 338 4.67 13.86 18.88
CA HIS A 338 4.05 14.60 19.99
C HIS A 338 2.98 13.80 20.76
N PHE A 339 2.74 12.54 20.37
CA PHE A 339 1.76 11.69 21.02
C PHE A 339 2.24 11.19 22.37
N ALA A 340 1.30 10.84 23.25
CA ALA A 340 1.58 10.24 24.56
C ALA A 340 2.39 8.94 24.46
N ASP A 341 2.18 8.20 23.36
CA ASP A 341 2.97 7.04 22.97
C ASP A 341 3.29 7.11 21.47
N PRO A 342 4.43 7.72 21.09
CA PRO A 342 4.80 7.84 19.69
C PRO A 342 4.98 6.50 18.97
N HIS A 343 5.49 5.46 19.67
CA HIS A 343 5.69 4.14 19.07
C HIS A 343 4.35 3.51 18.65
N LEU A 344 3.38 3.50 19.57
CA LEU A 344 2.03 3.06 19.28
C LEU A 344 1.36 3.96 18.21
N GLY A 345 1.64 5.24 18.21
CA GLY A 345 1.18 6.20 17.21
C GLY A 345 1.63 5.85 15.80
N TRP A 346 2.90 5.49 15.62
CA TRP A 346 3.45 5.06 14.33
C TRP A 346 2.85 3.75 13.83
N LEU A 347 2.77 2.74 14.71
CA LEU A 347 2.14 1.45 14.39
C LEU A 347 0.65 1.63 14.05
N GLY A 348 -0.05 2.48 14.81
CA GLY A 348 -1.43 2.85 14.55
C GLY A 348 -1.59 3.57 13.21
N LEU A 349 -0.74 4.55 12.90
CA LEU A 349 -0.77 5.26 11.62
C LEU A 349 -0.60 4.29 10.44
N ALA A 350 0.32 3.32 10.53
CA ALA A 350 0.51 2.30 9.52
C ALA A 350 -0.75 1.43 9.32
N LEU A 351 -1.32 0.92 10.41
CA LEU A 351 -2.52 0.10 10.39
C LEU A 351 -3.73 0.87 9.83
N PHE A 352 -3.99 2.06 10.38
CA PHE A 352 -5.20 2.82 10.08
C PHE A 352 -5.17 3.39 8.65
N SER A 353 -4.06 4.00 8.22
CA SER A 353 -3.94 4.59 6.88
C SER A 353 -4.02 3.52 5.78
N THR A 354 -3.44 2.36 6.03
CA THR A 354 -3.45 1.26 5.05
C THR A 354 -4.84 0.64 4.93
N LEU A 355 -5.50 0.31 6.04
CA LEU A 355 -6.85 -0.28 6.02
C LEU A 355 -7.92 0.73 5.61
N ALA A 356 -7.75 2.02 5.88
CA ALA A 356 -8.62 3.09 5.37
C ALA A 356 -8.72 3.08 3.84
N GLY A 357 -7.68 2.60 3.16
CA GLY A 357 -7.66 2.41 1.71
C GLY A 357 -8.79 1.54 1.19
N ASN A 358 -9.32 0.60 1.96
CA ASN A 358 -10.39 -0.29 1.52
C ASN A 358 -11.79 0.37 1.48
N LEU A 359 -11.99 1.55 2.09
CA LEU A 359 -13.31 2.16 2.24
C LEU A 359 -13.88 2.67 0.91
N THR A 360 -13.07 3.41 0.15
CA THR A 360 -13.49 3.95 -1.16
C THR A 360 -12.48 3.64 -2.25
N PRO A 361 -12.90 3.64 -3.53
CA PRO A 361 -11.99 3.40 -4.65
C PRO A 361 -10.80 4.36 -4.67
N VAL A 362 -11.04 5.62 -4.30
CA VAL A 362 -10.05 6.70 -4.41
C VAL A 362 -9.08 6.79 -3.23
N ALA A 363 -9.37 6.12 -2.13
CA ALA A 363 -8.56 6.16 -0.92
C ALA A 363 -7.20 5.45 -1.06
N SER A 364 -7.08 4.49 -2.00
CA SER A 364 -5.84 3.77 -2.27
C SER A 364 -5.60 3.65 -3.77
N VAL A 365 -4.35 3.89 -4.19
CA VAL A 365 -3.90 3.68 -5.58
C VAL A 365 -4.09 2.22 -6.00
N ALA A 366 -3.82 1.27 -5.11
CA ALA A 366 -4.03 -0.16 -5.34
C ALA A 366 -5.46 -0.49 -5.83
N ASN A 367 -6.49 0.14 -5.23
CA ASN A 367 -7.87 -0.06 -5.66
C ASN A 367 -8.11 0.42 -7.09
N LEU A 368 -7.59 1.60 -7.43
CA LEU A 368 -7.74 2.16 -8.77
C LEU A 368 -7.07 1.26 -9.81
N ILE A 369 -5.86 0.77 -9.51
CA ILE A 369 -5.14 -0.18 -10.36
C ILE A 369 -5.99 -1.44 -10.61
N VAL A 370 -6.55 -2.03 -9.57
CA VAL A 370 -7.38 -3.24 -9.70
C VAL A 370 -8.63 -2.98 -10.53
N LEU A 371 -9.31 -1.85 -10.31
CA LEU A 371 -10.51 -1.50 -11.04
C LEU A 371 -10.21 -1.20 -12.51
N GLU A 372 -9.12 -0.50 -12.80
CA GLU A 372 -8.70 -0.17 -14.17
C GLU A 372 -8.27 -1.43 -14.94
N LEU A 373 -7.39 -2.25 -14.38
CA LEU A 373 -6.93 -3.49 -14.99
C LEU A 373 -7.99 -4.59 -15.04
N GLY A 374 -9.01 -4.50 -14.19
CA GLY A 374 -10.21 -5.34 -14.27
C GLY A 374 -11.06 -5.09 -15.52
N GLY A 375 -10.79 -4.02 -16.29
CA GLY A 375 -11.43 -3.68 -17.56
C GLY A 375 -12.96 -3.60 -17.43
N ARG A 376 -13.69 -4.39 -18.24
CA ARG A 376 -15.16 -4.43 -18.17
C ARG A 376 -15.68 -4.87 -16.80
N HIS A 377 -14.93 -5.70 -16.09
CA HIS A 377 -15.30 -6.25 -14.78
C HIS A 377 -14.95 -5.29 -13.62
N GLY A 378 -14.04 -4.35 -13.86
CA GLY A 378 -13.65 -3.31 -12.90
C GLY A 378 -14.60 -2.09 -12.84
N LYS A 379 -15.64 -2.05 -13.71
CA LYS A 379 -16.68 -1.01 -13.69
C LYS A 379 -17.64 -1.24 -12.53
N VAL A 380 -17.20 -0.93 -11.31
CA VAL A 380 -17.96 -1.11 -10.08
C VAL A 380 -18.59 0.22 -9.69
N PRO A 381 -19.92 0.29 -9.49
CA PRO A 381 -20.56 1.50 -8.97
C PRO A 381 -19.97 1.90 -7.62
N PHE A 382 -19.70 3.20 -7.42
CA PHE A 382 -19.08 3.73 -6.22
C PHE A 382 -19.74 3.21 -4.93
N PHE A 383 -21.07 3.31 -4.83
CA PHE A 383 -21.80 2.85 -3.64
C PHE A 383 -21.73 1.35 -3.42
N GLN A 384 -21.62 0.55 -4.49
CA GLN A 384 -21.44 -0.89 -4.37
C GLN A 384 -20.06 -1.22 -3.78
N PHE A 385 -19.01 -0.53 -4.24
CA PHE A 385 -17.69 -0.66 -3.66
C PHE A 385 -17.69 -0.27 -2.19
N VAL A 386 -18.22 0.93 -1.84
CA VAL A 386 -18.28 1.44 -0.47
C VAL A 386 -19.07 0.52 0.45
N LYS A 387 -20.16 -0.07 0.00
CA LYS A 387 -20.97 -1.00 0.82
C LYS A 387 -20.13 -2.20 1.30
N VAL A 388 -19.31 -2.78 0.45
CA VAL A 388 -18.43 -3.90 0.81
C VAL A 388 -17.16 -3.38 1.49
N GLY A 389 -16.60 -2.30 0.95
CA GLY A 389 -15.40 -1.63 1.46
C GLY A 389 -15.53 -1.15 2.89
N ALA A 390 -16.71 -0.66 3.30
CA ALA A 390 -16.95 -0.25 4.69
C ALA A 390 -16.75 -1.42 5.66
N ALA A 391 -17.36 -2.58 5.39
CA ALA A 391 -17.16 -3.77 6.22
C ALA A 391 -15.71 -4.26 6.17
N ALA A 392 -15.07 -4.23 4.98
CA ALA A 392 -13.67 -4.62 4.77
C ALA A 392 -12.65 -3.59 5.32
N THR A 393 -13.11 -2.43 5.77
CA THR A 393 -12.31 -1.43 6.48
C THR A 393 -12.54 -1.53 7.98
N PHE A 394 -13.78 -1.35 8.44
CA PHE A 394 -14.05 -1.19 9.86
C PHE A 394 -13.85 -2.47 10.67
N LEU A 395 -14.20 -3.64 10.13
CA LEU A 395 -13.98 -4.90 10.84
C LEU A 395 -12.46 -5.18 11.05
N PRO A 396 -11.61 -5.14 10.01
CA PRO A 396 -10.16 -5.28 10.22
C PRO A 396 -9.55 -4.19 11.11
N LEU A 397 -10.03 -2.95 11.02
CA LEU A 397 -9.56 -1.85 11.88
C LEU A 397 -9.82 -2.11 13.35
N VAL A 398 -11.04 -2.52 13.70
CA VAL A 398 -11.39 -2.82 15.09
C VAL A 398 -10.57 -3.99 15.61
N VAL A 399 -10.47 -5.07 14.84
CA VAL A 399 -9.72 -6.28 15.22
C VAL A 399 -8.22 -5.98 15.32
N GLY A 400 -7.64 -5.30 14.32
CA GLY A 400 -6.21 -4.95 14.30
C GLY A 400 -5.84 -3.95 15.40
N CYS A 401 -6.67 -2.94 15.65
CA CYS A 401 -6.47 -2.00 16.76
C CYS A 401 -6.55 -2.70 18.11
N ALA A 402 -7.55 -3.55 18.32
CA ALA A 402 -7.66 -4.34 19.54
C ALA A 402 -6.43 -5.24 19.76
N CYS A 403 -5.93 -5.86 18.69
CA CYS A 403 -4.72 -6.69 18.73
C CYS A 403 -3.51 -5.86 19.19
N LEU A 404 -3.23 -4.71 18.55
CA LEU A 404 -2.12 -3.82 18.95
C LEU A 404 -2.23 -3.35 20.42
N LEU A 405 -3.44 -3.02 20.86
CA LEU A 405 -3.65 -2.57 22.24
C LEU A 405 -3.46 -3.70 23.26
N VAL A 406 -3.82 -4.93 22.91
CA VAL A 406 -3.58 -6.13 23.72
C VAL A 406 -2.08 -6.44 23.78
N GLU A 407 -1.39 -6.45 22.62
CA GLU A 407 0.06 -6.66 22.55
C GLU A 407 0.81 -5.62 23.41
N ARG A 408 0.40 -4.35 23.32
CA ARG A 408 0.96 -3.29 24.18
C ARG A 408 0.76 -3.58 25.67
N ARG A 409 -0.46 -3.95 26.09
CA ARG A 409 -0.78 -4.25 27.51
C ARG A 409 -0.01 -5.43 28.05
N LEU A 410 0.27 -6.41 27.20
CA LEU A 410 1.03 -7.62 27.57
C LEU A 410 2.54 -7.40 27.50
N GLY A 411 3.01 -6.21 27.10
CA GLY A 411 4.43 -5.92 26.92
C GLY A 411 5.06 -6.71 25.77
N LEU A 412 4.26 -7.16 24.79
CA LEU A 412 4.70 -7.94 23.63
C LEU A 412 5.16 -7.05 22.48
N LEU A 413 4.79 -5.75 22.48
CA LEU A 413 5.32 -4.85 21.46
C LEU A 413 6.82 -4.70 21.64
N PRO A 414 7.62 -4.95 20.58
CA PRO A 414 9.05 -4.67 20.62
C PRO A 414 9.29 -3.22 21.00
N GLY A 415 10.33 -2.96 21.78
CA GLY A 415 10.71 -1.59 22.13
C GLY A 415 10.99 -0.73 20.90
N PRO A 416 10.94 0.62 21.03
CA PRO A 416 11.21 1.54 19.94
C PRO A 416 12.61 1.38 19.36
#